data_3fbe2df02d9915e9517412f78f8096a2
#
_entry.id   3fbe2df02d9915e9517412f78f8096a2
#
_cell.length_a   1.000
_cell.length_b   1.000
_cell.length_c   1.000
_cell.angle_alpha   90.00
_cell.angle_beta   90.00
_cell.angle_gamma   90.00
#
_symmetry.space_group_name_H-M   'P 1'
#
loop_
_entity.id
_entity.type
_entity.pdbx_description
1 polymer ?
#
loop_
_entity_poly.entity_id
_entity_poly.type
_entity_poly.pdbx_seq_one_letter_code
_entity_poly.pdbx_strand_id
1 'polypeptide(L)'
;MTICRKCGSELKSGAFFCSKCGCKIVDFPCIPDLSLEESISLAEKLKTKYTEIKDLESEIAACEEKLSRPVPRHRVSDFSGRCFSKFLLASGIAGTISIYLFLYTWLDDDFHWPVLRNIILFGVPVAIFISGIVCANKEGRKAEKAQCEFILEQEKKRSELKKECNELRARLNERRTDLEDSDYYFPEELKDAHSMGKIKLLLLSGKAANLKDAVQILI
;
A
#
# COMPACT_ATOMS: atom_id res chain seq x y z
N MET A 1 20.24 35.69 -39.15
CA MET A 1 20.54 34.46 -39.93
C MET A 1 20.97 33.42 -38.94
N THR A 2 20.26 32.29 -38.87
CA THR A 2 20.60 31.17 -37.97
C THR A 2 21.54 30.22 -38.72
N ILE A 3 22.62 29.82 -38.07
CA ILE A 3 23.64 28.93 -38.65
C ILE A 3 23.57 27.57 -37.96
N CYS A 4 23.62 26.49 -38.73
CA CYS A 4 23.68 25.15 -38.17
C CYS A 4 24.99 24.93 -37.42
N ARG A 5 24.92 24.68 -36.12
CA ARG A 5 26.11 24.48 -35.28
C ARG A 5 26.91 23.21 -35.60
N LYS A 6 26.27 22.20 -36.24
CA LYS A 6 26.96 20.95 -36.58
C LYS A 6 27.77 21.07 -37.90
N CYS A 7 27.31 21.81 -38.88
CA CYS A 7 27.94 21.88 -40.17
C CYS A 7 28.18 23.32 -40.69
N GLY A 8 27.85 24.35 -39.94
CA GLY A 8 28.06 25.75 -40.28
C GLY A 8 27.21 26.29 -41.43
N SER A 9 26.25 25.52 -41.95
CA SER A 9 25.39 25.98 -43.06
C SER A 9 24.28 26.93 -42.58
N GLU A 10 23.91 27.87 -43.42
CA GLU A 10 22.77 28.75 -43.15
C GLU A 10 21.46 27.96 -43.10
N LEU A 11 20.64 28.28 -42.12
CA LEU A 11 19.35 27.66 -41.86
C LEU A 11 18.23 28.57 -42.36
N LYS A 12 17.23 27.99 -42.99
CA LYS A 12 16.00 28.71 -43.34
C LYS A 12 15.22 28.97 -42.03
N SER A 13 14.67 30.16 -41.90
CA SER A 13 13.83 30.49 -40.71
C SER A 13 12.65 29.51 -40.60
N GLY A 14 12.47 28.90 -39.45
CA GLY A 14 11.44 27.91 -39.18
C GLY A 14 11.79 26.47 -39.66
N ALA A 15 13.02 26.16 -40.02
CA ALA A 15 13.42 24.81 -40.39
C ALA A 15 13.61 23.95 -39.12
N PHE A 16 12.95 22.79 -39.04
CA PHE A 16 13.11 21.81 -37.95
C PHE A 16 14.36 20.92 -38.11
N PHE A 17 14.93 20.87 -39.32
CA PHE A 17 16.12 20.07 -39.61
C PHE A 17 17.05 20.83 -40.54
N CYS A 18 18.35 20.69 -40.33
CA CYS A 18 19.34 21.24 -41.25
C CYS A 18 19.29 20.47 -42.57
N SER A 19 19.05 21.16 -43.70
CA SER A 19 18.98 20.57 -45.04
C SER A 19 20.30 19.94 -45.48
N LYS A 20 21.42 20.32 -44.89
CA LYS A 20 22.76 19.86 -45.27
C LYS A 20 23.27 18.66 -44.48
N CYS A 21 22.99 18.60 -43.16
CA CYS A 21 23.51 17.51 -42.33
C CYS A 21 22.42 16.71 -41.60
N GLY A 22 21.13 17.03 -41.84
CA GLY A 22 19.99 16.34 -41.17
C GLY A 22 19.87 16.56 -39.66
N CYS A 23 20.72 17.41 -39.07
CA CYS A 23 20.66 17.71 -37.66
C CYS A 23 19.33 18.40 -37.31
N LYS A 24 18.63 17.92 -36.30
CA LYS A 24 17.42 18.53 -35.79
C LYS A 24 17.76 19.94 -35.26
N ILE A 25 17.06 20.93 -35.74
CA ILE A 25 17.20 22.30 -35.29
C ILE A 25 16.11 22.47 -34.25
N VAL A 26 16.51 22.52 -33.00
CA VAL A 26 15.57 22.78 -31.93
C VAL A 26 15.69 24.26 -31.61
N ASP A 27 14.77 25.05 -32.18
CA ASP A 27 14.63 26.44 -31.79
C ASP A 27 13.86 26.47 -30.46
N PHE A 28 14.56 26.79 -29.39
CA PHE A 28 13.93 27.03 -28.10
C PHE A 28 13.80 28.55 -27.90
N PRO A 29 12.79 29.19 -28.54
CA PRO A 29 12.64 30.64 -28.46
C PRO A 29 12.34 31.14 -27.06
N CYS A 30 12.01 30.23 -26.14
CA CYS A 30 11.51 30.55 -24.82
C CYS A 30 12.54 30.41 -23.69
N ILE A 31 13.74 29.87 -23.92
CA ILE A 31 14.77 29.82 -22.87
C ILE A 31 15.28 31.25 -22.64
N PRO A 32 15.10 31.81 -21.40
CA PRO A 32 15.53 33.16 -21.10
C PRO A 32 17.07 33.26 -21.17
N ASP A 33 17.56 34.42 -21.64
CA ASP A 33 18.98 34.74 -21.57
C ASP A 33 19.36 35.07 -20.12
N LEU A 34 19.69 34.03 -19.38
CA LEU A 34 20.14 34.12 -17.98
C LEU A 34 21.64 34.17 -17.90
N SER A 35 22.17 34.86 -16.88
CA SER A 35 23.58 34.79 -16.55
C SER A 35 23.97 33.34 -16.21
N LEU A 36 25.26 33.01 -16.23
CA LEU A 36 25.77 31.69 -15.91
C LEU A 36 25.35 31.27 -14.48
N GLU A 37 25.45 32.18 -13.52
CA GLU A 37 25.07 31.89 -12.11
C GLU A 37 23.58 31.65 -11.96
N GLU A 38 22.74 32.45 -12.62
CA GLU A 38 21.28 32.25 -12.63
C GLU A 38 20.89 30.92 -13.31
N SER A 39 21.55 30.56 -14.41
CA SER A 39 21.35 29.30 -15.11
C SER A 39 21.69 28.09 -14.25
N ILE A 40 22.80 28.15 -13.52
CA ILE A 40 23.21 27.10 -12.56
C ILE A 40 22.21 27.01 -11.41
N SER A 41 21.79 28.14 -10.85
CA SER A 41 20.82 28.22 -9.77
C SER A 41 19.46 27.65 -10.20
N LEU A 42 18.99 27.97 -11.40
CA LEU A 42 17.75 27.45 -11.96
C LEU A 42 17.82 25.94 -12.17
N ALA A 43 18.89 25.42 -12.77
CA ALA A 43 19.09 23.99 -12.96
C ALA A 43 19.12 23.21 -11.63
N GLU A 44 19.71 23.79 -10.59
CA GLU A 44 19.74 23.20 -9.26
C GLU A 44 18.36 23.18 -8.60
N LYS A 45 17.62 24.30 -8.66
CA LYS A 45 16.25 24.38 -8.15
C LYS A 45 15.32 23.38 -8.85
N LEU A 46 15.40 23.27 -10.17
CA LEU A 46 14.60 22.31 -10.94
C LEU A 46 14.97 20.88 -10.59
N LYS A 47 16.27 20.56 -10.49
CA LYS A 47 16.74 19.25 -10.05
C LYS A 47 16.16 18.86 -8.69
N THR A 48 16.16 19.79 -7.73
CA THR A 48 15.61 19.54 -6.38
C THR A 48 14.10 19.29 -6.46
N LYS A 49 13.36 20.13 -7.20
CA LYS A 49 11.92 19.95 -7.41
C LYS A 49 11.56 18.59 -8.04
N TYR A 50 12.29 18.16 -9.08
CA TYR A 50 12.07 16.85 -9.70
C TYR A 50 12.40 15.70 -8.75
N THR A 51 13.42 15.85 -7.90
CA THR A 51 13.75 14.85 -6.89
C THR A 51 12.64 14.74 -5.85
N GLU A 52 12.14 15.86 -5.34
CA GLU A 52 11.01 15.89 -4.39
C GLU A 52 9.75 15.24 -4.96
N ILE A 53 9.43 15.50 -6.24
CA ILE A 53 8.28 14.88 -6.92
C ILE A 53 8.45 13.37 -6.99
N LYS A 54 9.63 12.88 -7.37
CA LYS A 54 9.93 11.46 -7.45
C LYS A 54 9.85 10.77 -6.09
N ASP A 55 10.31 11.43 -5.04
CA ASP A 55 10.23 10.92 -3.67
C ASP A 55 8.77 10.81 -3.22
N LEU A 56 7.95 11.85 -3.46
CA LEU A 56 6.51 11.83 -3.18
C LEU A 56 5.79 10.73 -3.98
N GLU A 57 6.12 10.51 -5.24
CA GLU A 57 5.55 9.41 -6.04
C GLU A 57 5.90 8.05 -5.45
N SER A 58 7.13 7.87 -4.96
CA SER A 58 7.55 6.63 -4.31
C SER A 58 6.82 6.39 -2.98
N GLU A 59 6.58 7.44 -2.19
CA GLU A 59 5.81 7.38 -0.94
C GLU A 59 4.35 7.03 -1.20
N ILE A 60 3.74 7.63 -2.24
CA ILE A 60 2.37 7.31 -2.65
C ILE A 60 2.27 5.84 -3.09
N ALA A 61 3.21 5.36 -3.91
CA ALA A 61 3.24 3.97 -4.33
C ALA A 61 3.36 2.99 -3.16
N ALA A 62 4.21 3.30 -2.17
CA ALA A 62 4.34 2.51 -0.95
C ALA A 62 3.07 2.52 -0.09
N CYS A 63 2.36 3.66 -0.03
CA CYS A 63 1.09 3.81 0.67
C CYS A 63 -0.02 3.00 -0.03
N GLU A 64 -0.10 3.05 -1.36
CA GLU A 64 -1.05 2.28 -2.17
C GLU A 64 -0.79 0.77 -2.07
N GLU A 65 0.47 0.33 -2.03
CA GLU A 65 0.82 -1.06 -1.81
C GLU A 65 0.30 -1.55 -0.45
N LYS A 66 0.47 -0.76 0.62
CA LYS A 66 -0.08 -1.08 1.95
C LYS A 66 -1.60 -1.18 1.93
N LEU A 67 -2.29 -0.30 1.18
CA LEU A 67 -3.74 -0.32 1.01
C LEU A 67 -4.25 -1.51 0.21
N SER A 68 -3.46 -2.02 -0.75
CA SER A 68 -3.82 -3.16 -1.59
C SER A 68 -3.73 -4.50 -0.86
N ARG A 69 -2.96 -4.58 0.22
CA ARG A 69 -2.82 -5.80 1.01
C ARG A 69 -4.17 -6.22 1.61
N PRO A 70 -4.58 -7.48 1.43
CA PRO A 70 -5.83 -7.96 1.99
C PRO A 70 -5.77 -7.94 3.52
N VAL A 71 -6.88 -7.55 4.14
CA VAL A 71 -7.01 -7.59 5.60
C VAL A 71 -6.90 -9.05 6.06
N PRO A 72 -5.99 -9.37 6.97
CA PRO A 72 -5.88 -10.73 7.48
C PRO A 72 -7.21 -11.15 8.15
N ARG A 73 -7.82 -12.21 7.61
CA ARG A 73 -9.02 -12.78 8.21
C ARG A 73 -8.61 -13.53 9.49
N HIS A 74 -9.10 -13.08 10.63
CA HIS A 74 -8.93 -13.83 11.86
C HIS A 74 -9.71 -15.15 11.74
N ARG A 75 -9.00 -16.29 11.81
CA ARG A 75 -9.63 -17.62 11.77
C ARG A 75 -10.37 -17.90 13.09
N VAL A 76 -11.63 -17.46 13.17
CA VAL A 76 -12.50 -17.74 14.32
C VAL A 76 -13.00 -19.19 14.30
N SER A 77 -13.01 -19.86 13.13
CA SER A 77 -13.60 -21.19 12.95
C SER A 77 -12.92 -22.33 13.72
N ASP A 78 -11.63 -22.22 14.05
CA ASP A 78 -10.88 -23.32 14.66
C ASP A 78 -11.08 -23.45 16.19
N PHE A 79 -11.54 -22.38 16.86
CA PHE A 79 -11.67 -22.39 18.32
C PHE A 79 -13.03 -22.98 18.76
N SER A 80 -14.10 -22.60 18.10
CA SER A 80 -15.47 -23.13 18.34
C SER A 80 -15.55 -24.63 18.10
N GLY A 81 -14.93 -25.11 17.00
CA GLY A 81 -14.89 -26.53 16.66
C GLY A 81 -14.11 -27.38 17.67
N ARG A 82 -13.00 -26.88 18.21
CA ARG A 82 -12.18 -27.58 19.19
C ARG A 82 -12.84 -27.67 20.57
N CYS A 83 -13.55 -26.65 21.01
CA CYS A 83 -14.31 -26.72 22.25
C CYS A 83 -15.48 -27.67 22.13
N PHE A 84 -16.26 -27.61 21.03
CA PHE A 84 -17.39 -28.49 20.81
C PHE A 84 -16.96 -29.97 20.71
N SER A 85 -15.85 -30.29 20.07
CA SER A 85 -15.33 -31.66 20.00
C SER A 85 -14.91 -32.21 21.37
N LYS A 86 -14.31 -31.38 22.24
CA LYS A 86 -13.97 -31.80 23.62
C LYS A 86 -15.20 -32.08 24.47
N PHE A 87 -16.26 -31.26 24.33
CA PHE A 87 -17.53 -31.51 25.04
C PHE A 87 -18.28 -32.71 24.51
N LEU A 88 -18.27 -32.98 23.20
CA LEU A 88 -18.80 -34.21 22.63
C LEU A 88 -18.08 -35.45 23.16
N LEU A 89 -16.76 -35.38 23.26
CA LEU A 89 -15.95 -36.47 23.78
C LEU A 89 -16.21 -36.70 25.25
N ALA A 90 -16.33 -35.65 26.09
CA ALA A 90 -16.67 -35.72 27.48
C ALA A 90 -18.09 -36.26 27.72
N SER A 91 -19.08 -35.84 26.94
CA SER A 91 -20.46 -36.36 27.01
C SER A 91 -20.56 -37.81 26.58
N GLY A 92 -19.76 -38.23 25.56
CA GLY A 92 -19.65 -39.62 25.14
C GLY A 92 -19.11 -40.53 26.25
N ILE A 93 -18.02 -40.10 26.95
CA ILE A 93 -17.45 -40.84 28.07
C ILE A 93 -18.44 -40.90 29.22
N ALA A 94 -19.10 -39.77 29.57
CA ALA A 94 -20.12 -39.77 30.62
C ALA A 94 -21.31 -40.68 30.30
N GLY A 95 -21.74 -40.71 29.02
CA GLY A 95 -22.79 -41.59 28.53
C GLY A 95 -22.42 -43.07 28.64
N THR A 96 -21.19 -43.47 28.29
CA THR A 96 -20.74 -44.87 28.40
C THR A 96 -20.65 -45.32 29.86
N ILE A 97 -20.16 -44.44 30.76
CA ILE A 97 -20.13 -44.70 32.20
C ILE A 97 -21.56 -44.86 32.72
N SER A 98 -22.50 -44.02 32.33
CA SER A 98 -23.91 -44.11 32.72
C SER A 98 -24.56 -45.37 32.25
N ILE A 99 -24.30 -45.82 31.01
CA ILE A 99 -24.81 -47.11 30.49
C ILE A 99 -24.23 -48.30 31.30
N TYR A 100 -22.94 -48.27 31.63
CA TYR A 100 -22.30 -49.30 32.42
C TYR A 100 -22.88 -49.38 33.85
N LEU A 101 -23.08 -48.23 34.50
CA LEU A 101 -23.72 -48.15 35.80
C LEU A 101 -25.17 -48.62 35.75
N PHE A 102 -25.90 -48.31 34.65
CA PHE A 102 -27.26 -48.81 34.44
C PHE A 102 -27.30 -50.32 34.36
N LEU A 103 -26.45 -50.94 33.56
CA LEU A 103 -26.37 -52.40 33.44
C LEU A 103 -25.98 -53.07 34.75
N TYR A 104 -25.02 -52.43 35.49
CA TYR A 104 -24.61 -52.94 36.79
C TYR A 104 -25.75 -52.89 37.82
N THR A 105 -26.46 -51.76 37.91
CA THR A 105 -27.57 -51.57 38.88
C THR A 105 -28.86 -52.32 38.45
N TRP A 106 -28.98 -52.70 37.19
CA TRP A 106 -30.12 -53.52 36.71
C TRP A 106 -29.93 -54.99 37.02
N LEU A 107 -28.71 -55.44 37.14
CA LEU A 107 -28.35 -56.80 37.58
C LEU A 107 -28.40 -56.98 39.12
N ASP A 108 -28.42 -55.89 39.87
CA ASP A 108 -28.40 -55.85 41.33
C ASP A 108 -29.80 -55.45 41.82
N ASP A 109 -30.64 -56.42 42.28
CA ASP A 109 -32.04 -56.25 42.68
C ASP A 109 -32.25 -55.44 43.98
N ASP A 110 -31.15 -55.09 44.69
CA ASP A 110 -31.19 -54.42 46.02
C ASP A 110 -31.27 -52.89 45.93
N PHE A 111 -31.30 -52.27 44.76
CA PHE A 111 -31.31 -50.81 44.63
C PHE A 111 -32.71 -50.18 44.78
N HIS A 112 -33.09 -49.84 46.03
CA HIS A 112 -34.44 -49.40 46.45
C HIS A 112 -34.89 -48.00 46.01
N TRP A 113 -34.08 -47.19 45.21
CA TRP A 113 -34.40 -45.82 44.87
C TRP A 113 -34.40 -45.57 43.34
N PRO A 114 -35.47 -45.98 42.64
CA PRO A 114 -35.54 -45.91 41.18
C PRO A 114 -35.50 -44.48 40.63
N VAL A 115 -36.00 -43.50 41.37
CA VAL A 115 -36.00 -42.08 40.97
C VAL A 115 -34.59 -41.52 40.98
N LEU A 116 -33.80 -41.76 42.04
CA LEU A 116 -32.42 -41.29 42.14
C LEU A 116 -31.53 -41.90 41.06
N ARG A 117 -31.73 -43.19 40.78
CA ARG A 117 -31.08 -43.93 39.73
C ARG A 117 -31.29 -43.25 38.34
N ASN A 118 -32.52 -42.91 38.03
CA ASN A 118 -32.87 -42.27 36.75
C ASN A 118 -32.32 -40.86 36.64
N ILE A 119 -32.30 -40.09 37.71
CA ILE A 119 -31.70 -38.73 37.78
C ILE A 119 -30.20 -38.82 37.51
N ILE A 120 -29.49 -39.75 38.11
CA ILE A 120 -28.03 -39.89 37.93
C ILE A 120 -27.74 -40.40 36.50
N LEU A 121 -28.45 -41.36 36.00
CA LEU A 121 -28.21 -42.01 34.72
C LEU A 121 -28.50 -41.09 33.52
N PHE A 122 -29.57 -40.31 33.58
CA PHE A 122 -29.99 -39.47 32.46
C PHE A 122 -29.76 -37.98 32.74
N GLY A 123 -29.91 -37.55 33.97
CA GLY A 123 -29.79 -36.14 34.34
C GLY A 123 -28.36 -35.61 34.20
N VAL A 124 -27.36 -36.38 34.63
CA VAL A 124 -25.95 -35.93 34.64
C VAL A 124 -25.41 -35.79 33.19
N PRO A 125 -25.59 -36.78 32.27
CA PRO A 125 -25.14 -36.60 30.88
C PRO A 125 -25.84 -35.44 30.17
N VAL A 126 -27.17 -35.29 30.38
CA VAL A 126 -27.94 -34.18 29.82
C VAL A 126 -27.47 -32.83 30.35
N ALA A 127 -27.20 -32.71 31.66
CA ALA A 127 -26.66 -31.48 32.24
C ALA A 127 -25.28 -31.11 31.69
N ILE A 128 -24.40 -32.11 31.52
CA ILE A 128 -23.08 -31.91 30.89
C ILE A 128 -23.24 -31.43 29.42
N PHE A 129 -24.15 -32.04 28.69
CA PHE A 129 -24.40 -31.67 27.29
C PHE A 129 -24.95 -30.24 27.17
N ILE A 130 -25.96 -29.88 28.00
CA ILE A 130 -26.53 -28.52 28.02
C ILE A 130 -25.45 -27.49 28.43
N SER A 131 -24.66 -27.79 29.48
CA SER A 131 -23.58 -26.88 29.92
C SER A 131 -22.54 -26.70 28.81
N GLY A 132 -22.23 -27.75 28.05
CA GLY A 132 -21.33 -27.68 26.89
C GLY A 132 -21.85 -26.75 25.79
N ILE A 133 -23.15 -26.84 25.45
CA ILE A 133 -23.78 -25.93 24.49
C ILE A 133 -23.75 -24.49 24.99
N VAL A 134 -24.07 -24.24 26.25
CA VAL A 134 -24.06 -22.88 26.81
C VAL A 134 -22.64 -22.29 26.82
N CYS A 135 -21.63 -23.06 27.19
CA CYS A 135 -20.23 -22.64 27.14
C CYS A 135 -19.77 -22.35 25.72
N ALA A 136 -20.07 -23.24 24.75
CA ALA A 136 -19.71 -23.05 23.35
C ALA A 136 -20.35 -21.77 22.77
N ASN A 137 -21.64 -21.52 23.08
CA ASN A 137 -22.33 -20.30 22.65
C ASN A 137 -21.73 -19.04 23.30
N LYS A 138 -21.35 -19.09 24.56
CA LYS A 138 -20.73 -17.96 25.27
C LYS A 138 -19.36 -17.63 24.70
N GLU A 139 -18.56 -18.63 24.38
CA GLU A 139 -17.24 -18.45 23.77
C GLU A 139 -17.36 -18.01 22.30
N GLY A 140 -18.32 -18.56 21.54
CA GLY A 140 -18.62 -18.11 20.19
C GLY A 140 -18.95 -16.61 20.15
N ARG A 141 -19.83 -16.13 21.03
CA ARG A 141 -20.17 -14.69 21.13
C ARG A 141 -18.97 -13.81 21.52
N LYS A 142 -18.06 -14.31 22.37
CA LYS A 142 -16.83 -13.57 22.71
C LYS A 142 -15.89 -13.50 21.50
N ALA A 143 -15.75 -14.59 20.77
CA ALA A 143 -14.92 -14.64 19.57
C ALA A 143 -15.48 -13.73 18.45
N GLU A 144 -16.81 -13.70 18.26
CA GLU A 144 -17.47 -12.78 17.31
C GLU A 144 -17.22 -11.31 17.69
N LYS A 145 -17.35 -10.96 18.96
CA LYS A 145 -17.06 -9.59 19.43
C LYS A 145 -15.61 -9.21 19.17
N ALA A 146 -14.66 -10.06 19.54
CA ALA A 146 -13.25 -9.83 19.31
C ALA A 146 -12.93 -9.68 17.80
N GLN A 147 -13.62 -10.44 16.94
CA GLN A 147 -13.51 -10.32 15.51
C GLN A 147 -14.06 -8.97 14.98
N CYS A 148 -15.23 -8.55 15.48
CA CYS A 148 -15.81 -7.26 15.13
C CYS A 148 -14.90 -6.10 15.56
N GLU A 149 -14.35 -6.14 16.78
CA GLU A 149 -13.41 -5.15 17.27
C GLU A 149 -12.14 -5.09 16.40
N PHE A 150 -11.58 -6.26 16.05
CA PHE A 150 -10.42 -6.35 15.17
C PHE A 150 -10.72 -5.77 13.78
N ILE A 151 -11.86 -6.11 13.16
CA ILE A 151 -12.25 -5.57 11.86
C ILE A 151 -12.40 -4.05 11.94
N LEU A 152 -13.07 -3.53 12.96
CA LEU A 152 -13.26 -2.10 13.17
C LEU A 152 -11.91 -1.37 13.31
N GLU A 153 -10.98 -1.93 14.06
CA GLU A 153 -9.63 -1.37 14.21
C GLU A 153 -8.87 -1.36 12.87
N GLN A 154 -8.98 -2.42 12.08
CA GLN A 154 -8.36 -2.49 10.77
C GLN A 154 -8.99 -1.48 9.78
N GLU A 155 -10.31 -1.31 9.81
CA GLU A 155 -10.99 -0.29 9.00
C GLU A 155 -10.56 1.12 9.40
N LYS A 156 -10.41 1.40 10.69
CA LYS A 156 -9.90 2.67 11.18
C LYS A 156 -8.48 2.95 10.67
N LYS A 157 -7.56 2.00 10.82
CA LYS A 157 -6.19 2.11 10.29
C LYS A 157 -6.17 2.33 8.79
N ARG A 158 -7.05 1.63 8.06
CA ARG A 158 -7.19 1.77 6.61
C ARG A 158 -7.75 3.13 6.20
N SER A 159 -8.67 3.69 6.98
CA SER A 159 -9.20 5.04 6.74
C SER A 159 -8.16 6.13 6.99
N GLU A 160 -7.33 5.97 8.02
CA GLU A 160 -6.21 6.86 8.33
C GLU A 160 -5.16 6.82 7.21
N LEU A 161 -4.78 5.63 6.76
CA LEU A 161 -3.85 5.46 5.64
C LEU A 161 -4.38 6.04 4.33
N LYS A 162 -5.70 5.95 4.07
CA LYS A 162 -6.33 6.62 2.92
C LYS A 162 -6.23 8.14 3.00
N LYS A 163 -6.40 8.72 4.18
CA LYS A 163 -6.24 10.17 4.39
C LYS A 163 -4.80 10.59 4.10
N GLU A 164 -3.83 9.88 4.65
CA GLU A 164 -2.40 10.12 4.41
C GLU A 164 -2.07 10.06 2.91
N CYS A 165 -2.55 9.04 2.20
CA CYS A 165 -2.35 8.91 0.76
C CYS A 165 -2.97 10.07 -0.04
N ASN A 166 -4.15 10.56 0.37
CA ASN A 166 -4.79 11.71 -0.27
C ASN A 166 -4.03 13.01 0.01
N GLU A 167 -3.49 13.19 1.20
CA GLU A 167 -2.64 14.34 1.55
C GLU A 167 -1.34 14.35 0.73
N LEU A 168 -0.70 13.20 0.58
CA LEU A 168 0.48 13.07 -0.28
C LEU A 168 0.17 13.39 -1.74
N ARG A 169 -0.96 12.92 -2.27
CA ARG A 169 -1.43 13.27 -3.62
C ARG A 169 -1.70 14.76 -3.79
N ALA A 170 -2.29 15.41 -2.79
CA ALA A 170 -2.51 16.86 -2.82
C ALA A 170 -1.19 17.62 -2.87
N ARG A 171 -0.21 17.24 -2.04
CA ARG A 171 1.15 17.81 -2.05
C ARG A 171 1.86 17.59 -3.40
N LEU A 172 1.72 16.39 -3.97
CA LEU A 172 2.28 16.09 -5.28
C LEU A 172 1.70 17.00 -6.37
N ASN A 173 0.38 17.20 -6.38
CA ASN A 173 -0.27 18.10 -7.34
C ASN A 173 0.17 19.54 -7.18
N GLU A 174 0.29 20.04 -5.95
CA GLU A 174 0.82 21.38 -5.66
C GLU A 174 2.25 21.53 -6.20
N ARG A 175 3.13 20.53 -5.94
CA ARG A 175 4.52 20.57 -6.44
C ARG A 175 4.61 20.47 -7.96
N ARG A 176 3.71 19.73 -8.61
CA ARG A 176 3.65 19.66 -10.08
C ARG A 176 3.24 21.00 -10.68
N THR A 177 2.23 21.66 -10.10
CA THR A 177 1.81 23.00 -10.56
C THR A 177 2.95 24.02 -10.43
N ASP A 178 3.64 24.03 -9.28
CA ASP A 178 4.80 24.88 -9.06
C ASP A 178 5.96 24.59 -10.03
N LEU A 179 6.04 23.36 -10.52
CA LEU A 179 7.06 22.95 -11.48
C LEU A 179 6.70 23.41 -12.89
N GLU A 180 5.44 23.21 -13.33
CA GLU A 180 4.95 23.60 -14.67
C GLU A 180 5.23 25.08 -14.98
N ASP A 181 5.11 25.96 -14.01
CA ASP A 181 5.43 27.38 -14.13
C ASP A 181 6.93 27.64 -14.31
N SER A 182 7.78 26.71 -13.88
CA SER A 182 9.24 26.89 -13.85
C SER A 182 9.95 26.15 -14.99
N ASP A 183 9.35 25.08 -15.54
CA ASP A 183 10.01 24.18 -16.48
C ASP A 183 9.45 24.26 -17.90
N TYR A 184 8.45 25.10 -18.14
CA TYR A 184 7.81 25.23 -19.47
C TYR A 184 8.79 25.58 -20.60
N TYR A 185 9.97 26.10 -20.27
CA TYR A 185 11.03 26.42 -21.24
C TYR A 185 11.78 25.18 -21.73
N PHE A 186 11.69 24.06 -21.00
CA PHE A 186 12.46 22.86 -21.29
C PHE A 186 11.66 21.87 -22.15
N PRO A 187 12.32 21.17 -23.08
CA PRO A 187 11.69 20.08 -23.81
C PRO A 187 11.37 18.91 -22.87
N GLU A 188 10.32 18.17 -23.20
CA GLU A 188 9.82 17.07 -22.36
C GLU A 188 10.89 16.01 -22.08
N GLU A 189 11.82 15.78 -23.03
CA GLU A 189 12.90 14.80 -22.87
C GLU A 189 13.92 15.18 -21.79
N LEU A 190 13.96 16.45 -21.39
CA LEU A 190 14.88 16.96 -20.36
C LEU A 190 14.18 17.29 -19.04
N LYS A 191 12.89 17.07 -18.92
CA LYS A 191 12.10 17.33 -17.71
C LYS A 191 12.28 16.24 -16.66
N ASP A 192 13.52 16.03 -16.22
CA ASP A 192 13.85 15.09 -15.15
C ASP A 192 15.07 15.55 -14.33
N ALA A 193 15.19 15.02 -13.11
CA ALA A 193 16.27 15.37 -12.19
C ALA A 193 17.68 15.05 -12.74
N HIS A 194 17.81 13.99 -13.53
CA HIS A 194 19.08 13.57 -14.10
C HIS A 194 19.55 14.52 -15.19
N SER A 195 18.66 14.89 -16.10
CA SER A 195 18.93 15.86 -17.16
C SER A 195 19.26 17.24 -16.60
N MET A 196 18.53 17.70 -15.58
CA MET A 196 18.87 18.95 -14.87
C MET A 196 20.24 18.88 -14.21
N GLY A 197 20.62 17.73 -13.64
CA GLY A 197 21.95 17.50 -13.11
C GLY A 197 23.05 17.58 -14.20
N LYS A 198 22.80 17.03 -15.38
CA LYS A 198 23.73 17.13 -16.54
C LYS A 198 23.86 18.56 -17.04
N ILE A 199 22.75 19.30 -17.15
CA ILE A 199 22.75 20.72 -17.52
C ILE A 199 23.65 21.51 -16.55
N LYS A 200 23.45 21.35 -15.24
CA LYS A 200 24.29 21.96 -14.22
C LYS A 200 25.78 21.63 -14.42
N LEU A 201 26.12 20.36 -14.67
CA LEU A 201 27.50 19.92 -14.88
C LEU A 201 28.12 20.53 -16.15
N LEU A 202 27.37 20.65 -17.24
CA LEU A 202 27.84 21.30 -18.47
C LEU A 202 28.15 22.77 -18.26
N LEU A 203 27.30 23.48 -17.53
CA LEU A 203 27.52 24.89 -17.16
C LEU A 203 28.74 25.05 -16.25
N LEU A 204 28.86 24.24 -15.18
CA LEU A 204 29.98 24.30 -14.24
C LEU A 204 31.32 23.93 -14.88
N SER A 205 31.33 23.00 -15.84
CA SER A 205 32.55 22.58 -16.56
C SER A 205 32.99 23.56 -17.66
N GLY A 206 32.21 24.61 -17.92
CA GLY A 206 32.47 25.56 -19.02
C GLY A 206 32.26 24.97 -20.41
N LYS A 207 31.65 23.78 -20.53
CA LYS A 207 31.31 23.16 -21.83
C LYS A 207 30.11 23.80 -22.49
N ALA A 208 29.28 24.49 -21.73
CA ALA A 208 28.18 25.32 -22.19
C ALA A 208 28.36 26.75 -21.62
N ALA A 209 28.20 27.74 -22.48
CA ALA A 209 28.33 29.14 -22.09
C ALA A 209 27.07 29.66 -21.38
N ASN A 210 25.93 29.10 -21.70
CA ASN A 210 24.61 29.49 -21.15
C ASN A 210 23.65 28.28 -21.14
N LEU A 211 22.47 28.50 -20.57
CA LEU A 211 21.44 27.46 -20.42
C LEU A 211 21.01 26.87 -21.78
N LYS A 212 20.86 27.71 -22.78
CA LYS A 212 20.47 27.32 -24.12
C LYS A 212 21.49 26.38 -24.78
N ASP A 213 22.78 26.68 -24.61
CA ASP A 213 23.87 25.81 -25.08
C ASP A 213 23.86 24.45 -24.37
N ALA A 214 23.66 24.45 -23.06
CA ALA A 214 23.61 23.21 -22.26
C ALA A 214 22.44 22.31 -22.71
N VAL A 215 21.27 22.87 -22.92
CA VAL A 215 20.08 22.14 -23.43
C VAL A 215 20.36 21.58 -24.81
N GLN A 216 20.99 22.38 -25.71
CA GLN A 216 21.27 21.98 -27.10
C GLN A 216 22.33 20.86 -27.17
N ILE A 217 23.24 20.77 -26.21
CA ILE A 217 24.24 19.69 -26.16
C ILE A 217 23.59 18.34 -25.78
N LEU A 218 22.49 18.39 -25.00
CA LEU A 218 21.84 17.17 -24.46
C LEU A 218 20.78 16.58 -25.39
N ILE A 219 20.26 17.35 -26.33
CA ILE A 219 19.32 16.89 -27.35
C ILE A 219 20.05 16.49 -28.63
#